data_94fe03e3aab6d55116b24187a4f807f0
#
_entry.id   94fe03e3aab6d55116b24187a4f807f0
#
_cell.length_a   1.000
_cell.length_b   1.000
_cell.length_c   1.000
_cell.angle_alpha   90.00
_cell.angle_beta   90.00
_cell.angle_gamma   90.00
#
_symmetry.space_group_name_H-M   'P 1'
#
loop_
_entity.id
_entity.type
_entity.pdbx_description
1 polymer ?
#
loop_
_entity_poly.entity_id
_entity_poly.type
_entity_poly.pdbx_seq_one_letter_code
_entity_poly.pdbx_strand_id
1 'polypeptide(L)'
;LKRPGGPVPHLGMVVSGGHTLFVDVRGVGDYRLLGRSLDDAAGEAFDKVGKMLGLPYPGGPEIDRMAAHGDPQAFSFPRALMKEHTDNVSFSGLKTAVLYTLPRLTASGDPHDLPEQTLRDLCASFQRAVTDVLIHKALHALRVSGHRTLSVSGGVSCNGELRSRLKAACDRENVELVLPDFDLTTDNAAMIAYVTCLKARRGLFHSLDEDVDPNLKLTEDLNRSKYSTHS
;
A
#
# COMPACT_ATOMS: atom_id res chain seq x y z
N LEU A 1 4.12 -6.32 16.64
CA LEU A 1 3.64 -6.28 18.02
C LEU A 1 2.81 -7.51 18.41
N LYS A 2 2.16 -8.19 17.45
CA LYS A 2 1.27 -9.33 17.74
C LYS A 2 1.98 -10.67 17.94
N ARG A 3 3.31 -10.74 17.79
CA ARG A 3 4.06 -12.00 17.97
C ARG A 3 5.07 -11.90 19.11
N PRO A 4 4.94 -12.75 20.15
CA PRO A 4 6.01 -12.97 21.11
C PRO A 4 7.24 -13.52 20.35
N GLY A 5 8.40 -12.91 20.48
CA GLY A 5 9.63 -13.36 19.81
C GLY A 5 10.13 -12.47 18.67
N GLY A 6 9.38 -11.43 18.30
CA GLY A 6 9.80 -10.45 17.30
C GLY A 6 9.40 -10.82 15.86
N PRO A 7 9.82 -10.01 14.88
CA PRO A 7 9.45 -10.22 13.49
C PRO A 7 10.15 -11.46 12.92
N VAL A 8 9.35 -12.31 12.26
CA VAL A 8 9.86 -13.41 11.44
C VAL A 8 10.07 -12.90 10.00
N PRO A 9 10.90 -13.57 9.18
CA PRO A 9 11.00 -13.24 7.77
C PRO A 9 9.63 -13.30 7.08
N HIS A 10 9.29 -12.25 6.31
CA HIS A 10 7.98 -12.11 5.68
C HIS A 10 8.03 -11.13 4.50
N LEU A 11 7.00 -11.16 3.65
CA LEU A 11 6.75 -10.10 2.69
C LEU A 11 6.03 -8.94 3.40
N GLY A 12 6.59 -7.75 3.33
CA GLY A 12 5.95 -6.50 3.74
C GLY A 12 5.33 -5.78 2.54
N MET A 13 4.05 -5.40 2.64
CA MET A 13 3.39 -4.49 1.70
C MET A 13 3.06 -3.20 2.44
N VAL A 14 3.71 -2.11 2.05
CA VAL A 14 3.44 -0.77 2.58
C VAL A 14 2.57 -0.04 1.58
N VAL A 15 1.38 0.39 1.99
CA VAL A 15 0.39 1.09 1.15
C VAL A 15 -0.17 2.31 1.88
N SER A 16 0.32 3.48 1.54
CA SER A 16 -0.03 4.75 2.19
C SER A 16 -0.30 5.85 1.17
N GLY A 17 -0.55 7.07 1.65
CA GLY A 17 -0.66 8.28 0.81
C GLY A 17 0.63 8.60 0.06
N GLY A 18 1.80 8.33 0.64
CA GLY A 18 3.10 8.65 0.04
C GLY A 18 3.86 7.46 -0.53
N HIS A 19 3.56 6.24 -0.12
CA HIS A 19 4.34 5.06 -0.47
C HIS A 19 3.49 3.86 -0.86
N THR A 20 3.96 3.14 -1.88
CA THR A 20 3.48 1.79 -2.23
C THR A 20 4.71 0.94 -2.52
N LEU A 21 5.02 0.01 -1.61
CA LEU A 21 6.25 -0.79 -1.61
C LEU A 21 5.94 -2.26 -1.34
N PHE A 22 6.73 -3.15 -1.97
CA PHE A 22 6.81 -4.57 -1.64
C PHE A 22 8.24 -4.86 -1.16
N VAL A 23 8.37 -5.34 0.07
CA VAL A 23 9.67 -5.48 0.76
C VAL A 23 9.83 -6.91 1.27
N ASP A 24 10.91 -7.56 0.87
CA ASP A 24 11.38 -8.80 1.48
C ASP A 24 12.05 -8.44 2.82
N VAL A 25 11.35 -8.72 3.92
CA VAL A 25 11.81 -8.49 5.29
C VAL A 25 12.46 -9.78 5.80
N ARG A 26 13.78 -9.82 5.83
CA ARG A 26 14.56 -11.00 6.28
C ARG A 26 14.85 -10.94 7.77
N GLY A 27 14.87 -9.75 8.32
CA GLY A 27 15.10 -9.50 9.73
C GLY A 27 15.07 -8.01 10.05
N VAL A 28 15.32 -7.66 11.31
CA VAL A 28 15.45 -6.26 11.73
C VAL A 28 16.73 -5.69 11.13
N GLY A 29 16.57 -4.68 10.27
CA GLY A 29 17.68 -4.06 9.57
C GLY A 29 18.11 -4.78 8.27
N ASP A 30 17.47 -5.87 7.89
CA ASP A 30 17.74 -6.60 6.64
C ASP A 30 16.48 -6.60 5.76
N TYR A 31 16.43 -5.64 4.84
CA TYR A 31 15.29 -5.41 3.96
C TYR A 31 15.74 -5.38 2.50
N ARG A 32 14.96 -5.99 1.62
CA ARG A 32 15.16 -5.92 0.18
C ARG A 32 13.91 -5.40 -0.50
N LEU A 33 14.03 -4.31 -1.22
CA LEU A 33 12.94 -3.79 -2.06
C LEU A 33 12.74 -4.74 -3.25
N LEU A 34 11.51 -5.26 -3.41
CA LEU A 34 11.11 -6.10 -4.54
C LEU A 34 10.42 -5.27 -5.62
N GLY A 35 9.55 -4.35 -5.20
CA GLY A 35 8.82 -3.47 -6.10
C GLY A 35 8.26 -2.24 -5.39
N ARG A 36 7.88 -1.26 -6.20
CA ARG A 36 7.32 0.02 -5.72
C ARG A 36 6.37 0.61 -6.76
N SER A 37 5.63 1.65 -6.38
CA SER A 37 4.99 2.47 -7.39
C SER A 37 6.04 3.26 -8.19
N LEU A 38 5.84 3.31 -9.51
CA LEU A 38 6.68 4.06 -10.44
C LEU A 38 6.20 5.52 -10.61
N ASP A 39 4.99 5.80 -10.12
CA ASP A 39 4.33 7.11 -10.19
C ASP A 39 3.56 7.39 -8.90
N ASP A 40 2.25 7.68 -8.96
CA ASP A 40 1.42 7.94 -7.79
C ASP A 40 1.43 6.73 -6.82
N ALA A 41 1.54 6.96 -5.52
CA ALA A 41 1.26 5.95 -4.52
C ALA A 41 -0.25 5.58 -4.54
N ALA A 42 -0.60 4.39 -4.05
CA ALA A 42 -1.99 3.93 -4.05
C ALA A 42 -2.92 4.93 -3.31
N GLY A 43 -2.54 5.38 -2.11
CA GLY A 43 -3.34 6.35 -1.36
C GLY A 43 -3.42 7.72 -2.05
N GLU A 44 -2.33 8.18 -2.67
CA GLU A 44 -2.33 9.39 -3.49
C GLU A 44 -3.30 9.27 -4.68
N ALA A 45 -3.36 8.10 -5.33
CA ALA A 45 -4.32 7.84 -6.40
C ALA A 45 -5.77 7.90 -5.89
N PHE A 46 -6.06 7.33 -4.71
CA PHE A 46 -7.36 7.45 -4.05
C PHE A 46 -7.72 8.91 -3.77
N ASP A 47 -6.81 9.71 -3.22
CA ASP A 47 -7.07 11.11 -2.89
C ASP A 47 -7.29 11.96 -4.14
N LYS A 48 -6.47 11.76 -5.18
CA LYS A 48 -6.61 12.47 -6.47
C LYS A 48 -7.93 12.12 -7.15
N VAL A 49 -8.32 10.84 -7.19
CA VAL A 49 -9.59 10.42 -7.78
C VAL A 49 -10.76 10.87 -6.92
N GLY A 50 -10.69 10.80 -5.59
CA GLY A 50 -11.71 11.34 -4.70
C GLY A 50 -11.97 12.82 -4.98
N LYS A 51 -10.92 13.62 -5.11
CA LYS A 51 -11.02 15.03 -5.49
C LYS A 51 -11.66 15.22 -6.87
N MET A 52 -11.32 14.40 -7.88
CA MET A 52 -11.92 14.46 -9.21
C MET A 52 -13.42 14.13 -9.20
N LEU A 53 -13.84 13.26 -8.29
CA LEU A 53 -15.22 12.85 -8.09
C LEU A 53 -16.02 13.79 -7.16
N GLY A 54 -15.43 14.90 -6.72
CA GLY A 54 -16.08 15.86 -5.81
C GLY A 54 -16.25 15.35 -4.39
N LEU A 55 -15.52 14.29 -4.01
CA LEU A 55 -15.60 13.70 -2.66
C LEU A 55 -14.74 14.48 -1.64
N PRO A 56 -15.11 14.48 -0.35
CA PRO A 56 -14.32 15.08 0.71
C PRO A 56 -12.92 14.44 0.84
N TYR A 57 -11.99 15.21 1.41
CA TYR A 57 -10.67 14.71 1.78
C TYR A 57 -10.70 14.14 3.23
N PRO A 58 -10.02 13.01 3.50
CA PRO A 58 -9.23 12.18 2.58
C PRO A 58 -10.10 11.32 1.65
N GLY A 59 -9.71 11.24 0.35
CA GLY A 59 -10.49 10.56 -0.68
C GLY A 59 -10.62 9.04 -0.49
N GLY A 60 -9.60 8.40 0.10
CA GLY A 60 -9.59 6.94 0.29
C GLY A 60 -10.80 6.40 1.06
N PRO A 61 -11.07 6.87 2.30
CA PRO A 61 -12.24 6.45 3.08
C PRO A 61 -13.58 6.76 2.40
N GLU A 62 -13.68 7.90 1.71
CA GLU A 62 -14.90 8.28 1.01
C GLU A 62 -15.18 7.39 -0.19
N ILE A 63 -14.14 7.07 -0.99
CA ILE A 63 -14.27 6.11 -2.10
C ILE A 63 -14.67 4.74 -1.56
N ASP A 64 -14.06 4.25 -0.48
CA ASP A 64 -14.40 2.95 0.12
C ASP A 64 -15.86 2.91 0.57
N ARG A 65 -16.33 3.98 1.21
CA ARG A 65 -17.73 4.12 1.65
C ARG A 65 -18.72 4.12 0.48
N MET A 66 -18.43 4.87 -0.60
CA MET A 66 -19.28 4.93 -1.79
C MET A 66 -19.26 3.60 -2.56
N ALA A 67 -18.07 2.99 -2.71
CA ALA A 67 -17.86 1.74 -3.42
C ALA A 67 -18.63 0.56 -2.82
N ALA A 68 -18.90 0.58 -1.51
CA ALA A 68 -19.65 -0.48 -0.82
C ALA A 68 -21.05 -0.71 -1.40
N HIS A 69 -21.60 0.28 -2.13
CA HIS A 69 -22.93 0.24 -2.73
C HIS A 69 -22.91 0.36 -4.26
N GLY A 70 -21.72 0.25 -4.88
CA GLY A 70 -21.53 0.35 -6.32
C GLY A 70 -21.21 -1.00 -6.99
N ASP A 71 -21.36 -1.04 -8.32
CA ASP A 71 -20.94 -2.19 -9.12
C ASP A 71 -19.45 -2.05 -9.51
N PRO A 72 -18.56 -2.95 -9.02
CA PRO A 72 -17.14 -2.90 -9.36
C PRO A 72 -16.84 -3.31 -10.81
N GLN A 73 -17.82 -3.71 -11.60
CA GLN A 73 -17.70 -4.09 -13.01
C GLN A 73 -18.34 -3.06 -13.97
N ALA A 74 -18.99 -2.03 -13.46
CA ALA A 74 -19.68 -1.02 -14.27
C ALA A 74 -18.72 -0.27 -15.23
N PHE A 75 -17.47 -0.05 -14.81
CA PHE A 75 -16.45 0.62 -15.60
C PHE A 75 -15.18 -0.22 -15.72
N SER A 76 -14.70 -0.36 -16.97
CA SER A 76 -13.44 -1.09 -17.25
C SER A 76 -12.25 -0.14 -17.17
N PHE A 77 -11.61 -0.06 -15.99
CA PHE A 77 -10.40 0.72 -15.80
C PHE A 77 -9.12 -0.10 -16.05
N PRO A 78 -8.01 0.53 -16.47
CA PRO A 78 -6.75 -0.17 -16.74
C PRO A 78 -6.11 -0.72 -15.46
N ARG A 79 -5.37 -1.84 -15.59
CA ARG A 79 -4.51 -2.43 -14.57
C ARG A 79 -3.09 -2.45 -15.12
N ALA A 80 -2.38 -1.34 -14.96
CA ALA A 80 -1.02 -1.21 -15.48
C ALA A 80 -0.07 -2.23 -14.85
N LEU A 81 0.92 -2.69 -15.61
CA LEU A 81 1.99 -3.59 -15.20
C LEU A 81 1.54 -4.97 -14.68
N MET A 82 0.25 -5.30 -14.74
CA MET A 82 -0.27 -6.57 -14.17
C MET A 82 0.29 -7.81 -14.87
N LYS A 83 0.57 -7.71 -16.17
CA LYS A 83 1.09 -8.83 -16.99
C LYS A 83 2.62 -8.87 -17.06
N GLU A 84 3.29 -7.88 -16.52
CA GLU A 84 4.74 -7.76 -16.56
C GLU A 84 5.39 -8.54 -15.40
N HIS A 85 6.56 -9.12 -15.66
CA HIS A 85 7.37 -9.86 -14.68
C HIS A 85 8.14 -8.90 -13.76
N THR A 86 7.43 -7.99 -13.11
CA THR A 86 7.96 -7.04 -12.13
C THR A 86 6.98 -6.90 -10.98
N ASP A 87 7.48 -6.62 -9.78
CA ASP A 87 6.65 -6.29 -8.61
C ASP A 87 6.32 -4.78 -8.52
N ASN A 88 6.74 -3.99 -9.51
CA ASN A 88 6.35 -2.59 -9.60
C ASN A 88 4.87 -2.43 -9.95
N VAL A 89 4.30 -1.33 -9.51
CA VAL A 89 2.91 -0.91 -9.79
C VAL A 89 2.90 0.50 -10.38
N SER A 90 1.78 0.88 -11.01
CA SER A 90 1.53 2.23 -11.53
C SER A 90 0.04 2.54 -11.45
N PHE A 91 -0.29 3.75 -11.01
CA PHE A 91 -1.68 4.21 -10.82
C PHE A 91 -1.99 5.51 -11.59
N SER A 92 -1.01 6.19 -12.18
CA SER A 92 -1.23 7.45 -12.91
C SER A 92 -2.15 7.26 -14.12
N GLY A 93 -2.01 6.15 -14.86
CA GLY A 93 -2.87 5.80 -15.98
C GLY A 93 -4.32 5.52 -15.56
N LEU A 94 -4.53 4.95 -14.38
CA LEU A 94 -5.85 4.71 -13.80
C LEU A 94 -6.57 6.03 -13.46
N LYS A 95 -5.85 6.95 -12.81
CA LYS A 95 -6.35 8.31 -12.54
C LYS A 95 -6.78 9.02 -13.83
N THR A 96 -5.94 8.96 -14.87
CA THR A 96 -6.23 9.55 -16.17
C THR A 96 -7.45 8.92 -16.84
N ALA A 97 -7.64 7.61 -16.70
CA ALA A 97 -8.82 6.92 -17.23
C ALA A 97 -10.12 7.41 -16.55
N VAL A 98 -10.12 7.63 -15.24
CA VAL A 98 -11.26 8.23 -14.53
C VAL A 98 -11.53 9.63 -15.05
N LEU A 99 -10.50 10.48 -15.18
CA LEU A 99 -10.63 11.85 -15.68
C LEU A 99 -11.30 11.89 -17.06
N TYR A 100 -10.93 11.01 -17.98
CA TYR A 100 -11.53 10.96 -19.32
C TYR A 100 -12.90 10.28 -19.37
N THR A 101 -13.31 9.64 -18.30
CA THR A 101 -14.65 9.00 -18.20
C THR A 101 -15.70 10.05 -17.81
N LEU A 102 -15.38 11.01 -16.93
CA LEU A 102 -16.33 12.00 -16.41
C LEU A 102 -17.06 12.81 -17.52
N PRO A 103 -16.39 13.40 -18.53
CA PRO A 103 -17.07 14.17 -19.57
C PRO A 103 -18.01 13.34 -20.47
N ARG A 104 -17.93 12.01 -20.38
CA ARG A 104 -18.81 11.09 -21.13
C ARG A 104 -20.09 10.77 -20.37
N LEU A 105 -20.11 11.03 -19.06
CA LEU A 105 -21.21 10.70 -18.16
C LEU A 105 -22.08 11.90 -17.82
N THR A 106 -21.54 13.11 -17.91
CA THR A 106 -22.26 14.37 -17.69
C THR A 106 -21.98 15.35 -18.82
N ALA A 107 -22.98 16.12 -19.22
CA ALA A 107 -22.82 17.13 -20.28
C ALA A 107 -21.86 18.27 -19.86
N SER A 108 -21.78 18.56 -18.55
CA SER A 108 -20.93 19.60 -17.97
C SER A 108 -19.49 19.09 -17.69
N GLY A 109 -19.30 17.77 -17.56
CA GLY A 109 -18.09 17.17 -17.02
C GLY A 109 -17.95 17.35 -15.49
N ASP A 110 -18.94 17.98 -14.83
CA ASP A 110 -18.94 18.19 -13.40
C ASP A 110 -19.38 16.90 -12.67
N PRO A 111 -18.58 16.38 -11.73
CA PRO A 111 -18.94 15.19 -10.97
C PRO A 111 -20.19 15.38 -10.08
N HIS A 112 -20.54 16.63 -9.73
CA HIS A 112 -21.76 16.93 -8.97
C HIS A 112 -23.05 16.72 -9.76
N ASP A 113 -22.97 16.65 -11.09
CA ASP A 113 -24.11 16.33 -11.96
C ASP A 113 -24.29 14.82 -12.16
N LEU A 114 -23.43 13.98 -11.58
CA LEU A 114 -23.54 12.53 -11.68
C LEU A 114 -24.73 12.02 -10.84
N PRO A 115 -25.52 11.06 -11.38
CA PRO A 115 -26.43 10.28 -10.56
C PRO A 115 -25.63 9.57 -9.45
N GLU A 116 -26.18 9.53 -8.24
CA GLU A 116 -25.50 8.95 -7.07
C GLU A 116 -25.03 7.50 -7.32
N GLN A 117 -25.85 6.70 -8.01
CA GLN A 117 -25.48 5.32 -8.35
C GLN A 117 -24.27 5.26 -9.30
N THR A 118 -24.21 6.15 -10.30
CA THR A 118 -23.07 6.24 -11.21
C THR A 118 -21.78 6.61 -10.48
N LEU A 119 -21.87 7.52 -9.50
CA LEU A 119 -20.73 7.88 -8.63
C LEU A 119 -20.27 6.70 -7.79
N ARG A 120 -21.21 5.93 -7.21
CA ARG A 120 -20.91 4.69 -6.47
C ARG A 120 -20.21 3.65 -7.34
N ASP A 121 -20.70 3.46 -8.57
CA ASP A 121 -20.15 2.51 -9.53
C ASP A 121 -18.75 2.92 -9.99
N LEU A 122 -18.51 4.22 -10.21
CA LEU A 122 -17.16 4.76 -10.49
C LEU A 122 -16.19 4.47 -9.33
N CYS A 123 -16.61 4.76 -8.10
CA CYS A 123 -15.82 4.47 -6.90
C CYS A 123 -15.52 2.97 -6.77
N ALA A 124 -16.51 2.11 -6.95
CA ALA A 124 -16.35 0.67 -6.86
C ALA A 124 -15.42 0.12 -7.95
N SER A 125 -15.59 0.55 -9.20
CA SER A 125 -14.77 0.10 -10.32
C SER A 125 -13.32 0.58 -10.22
N PHE A 126 -13.10 1.83 -9.76
CA PHE A 126 -11.77 2.38 -9.49
C PHE A 126 -11.09 1.60 -8.37
N GLN A 127 -11.74 1.45 -7.23
CA GLN A 127 -11.22 0.71 -6.07
C GLN A 127 -10.88 -0.73 -6.44
N ARG A 128 -11.73 -1.40 -7.21
CA ARG A 128 -11.49 -2.74 -7.74
C ARG A 128 -10.22 -2.79 -8.57
N ALA A 129 -9.99 -1.82 -9.46
CA ALA A 129 -8.79 -1.78 -10.29
C ALA A 129 -7.51 -1.61 -9.46
N VAL A 130 -7.50 -0.75 -8.44
CA VAL A 130 -6.36 -0.59 -7.52
C VAL A 130 -6.10 -1.87 -6.74
N THR A 131 -7.14 -2.44 -6.14
CA THR A 131 -7.01 -3.65 -5.31
C THR A 131 -6.59 -4.88 -6.13
N ASP A 132 -7.06 -5.01 -7.38
CA ASP A 132 -6.61 -6.06 -8.31
C ASP A 132 -5.08 -6.01 -8.52
N VAL A 133 -4.54 -4.82 -8.80
CA VAL A 133 -3.09 -4.63 -9.00
C VAL A 133 -2.31 -4.98 -7.74
N LEU A 134 -2.71 -4.42 -6.59
CA LEU A 134 -2.01 -4.64 -5.31
C LEU A 134 -1.99 -6.13 -4.92
N ILE A 135 -3.14 -6.81 -5.00
CA ILE A 135 -3.25 -8.23 -4.63
C ILE A 135 -2.44 -9.09 -5.58
N HIS A 136 -2.55 -8.85 -6.90
CA HIS A 136 -1.80 -9.61 -7.90
C HIS A 136 -0.29 -9.52 -7.65
N LYS A 137 0.23 -8.31 -7.43
CA LYS A 137 1.65 -8.09 -7.19
C LYS A 137 2.12 -8.62 -5.83
N ALA A 138 1.29 -8.52 -4.79
CA ALA A 138 1.60 -9.13 -3.49
C ALA A 138 1.74 -10.66 -3.59
N LEU A 139 0.81 -11.33 -4.30
CA LEU A 139 0.89 -12.79 -4.51
C LEU A 139 2.08 -13.18 -5.40
N HIS A 140 2.42 -12.39 -6.41
CA HIS A 140 3.62 -12.60 -7.21
C HIS A 140 4.89 -12.48 -6.37
N ALA A 141 5.02 -11.39 -5.59
CA ALA A 141 6.16 -11.16 -4.70
C ALA A 141 6.30 -12.27 -3.63
N LEU A 142 5.19 -12.79 -3.09
CA LEU A 142 5.19 -13.94 -2.18
C LEU A 142 5.79 -15.20 -2.83
N ARG A 143 5.38 -15.50 -4.08
CA ARG A 143 5.91 -16.68 -4.80
C ARG A 143 7.39 -16.53 -5.10
N VAL A 144 7.83 -15.33 -5.50
CA VAL A 144 9.24 -15.05 -5.83
C VAL A 144 10.13 -15.08 -4.57
N SER A 145 9.64 -14.51 -3.46
CA SER A 145 10.40 -14.47 -2.20
C SER A 145 10.34 -15.77 -1.40
N GLY A 146 9.37 -16.63 -1.66
CA GLY A 146 9.15 -17.88 -0.93
C GLY A 146 8.54 -17.71 0.47
N HIS A 147 8.14 -16.48 0.83
CA HIS A 147 7.53 -16.23 2.14
C HIS A 147 6.11 -16.82 2.25
N ARG A 148 5.74 -17.19 3.47
CA ARG A 148 4.42 -17.69 3.84
C ARG A 148 3.64 -16.73 4.75
N THR A 149 4.18 -15.56 4.98
CA THR A 149 3.53 -14.49 5.75
C THR A 149 3.56 -13.20 4.94
N LEU A 150 2.42 -12.54 4.82
CA LEU A 150 2.26 -11.20 4.25
C LEU A 150 1.88 -10.24 5.38
N SER A 151 2.67 -9.22 5.62
CA SER A 151 2.26 -8.09 6.46
C SER A 151 1.85 -6.90 5.60
N VAL A 152 0.79 -6.21 5.98
CA VAL A 152 0.33 -5.00 5.28
C VAL A 152 0.31 -3.84 6.25
N SER A 153 0.77 -2.66 5.83
CA SER A 153 0.79 -1.45 6.65
C SER A 153 0.52 -0.20 5.83
N GLY A 154 0.26 0.92 6.50
CA GLY A 154 -0.12 2.20 5.91
C GLY A 154 -1.63 2.39 5.82
N GLY A 155 -2.07 3.65 5.62
CA GLY A 155 -3.49 4.04 5.69
C GLY A 155 -4.41 3.29 4.72
N VAL A 156 -3.91 2.93 3.51
CA VAL A 156 -4.70 2.15 2.53
C VAL A 156 -4.99 0.72 3.02
N SER A 157 -4.22 0.22 4.00
CA SER A 157 -4.51 -1.08 4.63
C SER A 157 -5.84 -1.10 5.40
N CYS A 158 -6.47 0.06 5.64
CA CYS A 158 -7.81 0.18 6.22
C CYS A 158 -8.94 -0.08 5.21
N ASN A 159 -8.66 0.01 3.90
CA ASN A 159 -9.65 -0.17 2.85
C ASN A 159 -10.34 -1.53 2.96
N GLY A 160 -11.68 -1.53 3.06
CA GLY A 160 -12.47 -2.72 3.35
C GLY A 160 -12.37 -3.79 2.25
N GLU A 161 -12.41 -3.38 0.98
CA GLU A 161 -12.28 -4.30 -0.15
C GLU A 161 -10.88 -4.93 -0.19
N LEU A 162 -9.83 -4.12 -0.01
CA LEU A 162 -8.46 -4.63 0.01
C LEU A 162 -8.26 -5.68 1.11
N ARG A 163 -8.72 -5.40 2.33
CA ARG A 163 -8.62 -6.34 3.48
C ARG A 163 -9.35 -7.65 3.20
N SER A 164 -10.60 -7.56 2.77
CA SER A 164 -11.44 -8.73 2.51
C SER A 164 -10.85 -9.61 1.40
N ARG A 165 -10.45 -8.99 0.29
CA ARG A 165 -9.91 -9.71 -0.86
C ARG A 165 -8.51 -10.26 -0.63
N LEU A 166 -7.63 -9.53 0.09
CA LEU A 166 -6.33 -10.05 0.50
C LEU A 166 -6.50 -11.27 1.40
N LYS A 167 -7.43 -11.19 2.37
CA LYS A 167 -7.69 -12.34 3.25
C LYS A 167 -8.10 -13.57 2.44
N ALA A 168 -9.08 -13.44 1.55
CA ALA A 168 -9.52 -14.54 0.70
C ALA A 168 -8.40 -15.07 -0.22
N ALA A 169 -7.52 -14.20 -0.72
CA ALA A 169 -6.41 -14.59 -1.57
C ALA A 169 -5.31 -15.32 -0.78
N CYS A 170 -4.97 -14.83 0.42
CA CYS A 170 -3.99 -15.47 1.30
C CYS A 170 -4.47 -16.82 1.82
N ASP A 171 -5.76 -16.93 2.20
CA ASP A 171 -6.35 -18.19 2.65
C ASP A 171 -6.25 -19.28 1.56
N ARG A 172 -6.47 -18.93 0.27
CA ARG A 172 -6.35 -19.86 -0.87
C ARG A 172 -4.91 -20.33 -1.12
N GLU A 173 -3.92 -19.47 -0.87
CA GLU A 173 -2.50 -19.75 -1.10
C GLU A 173 -1.79 -20.30 0.17
N ASN A 174 -2.52 -20.55 1.27
CA ASN A 174 -1.97 -20.92 2.58
C ASN A 174 -0.90 -19.93 3.07
N VAL A 175 -1.18 -18.63 2.92
CA VAL A 175 -0.34 -17.52 3.38
C VAL A 175 -0.98 -16.91 4.61
N GLU A 176 -0.19 -16.70 5.66
CA GLU A 176 -0.62 -15.97 6.83
C GLU A 176 -0.68 -14.48 6.52
N LEU A 177 -1.85 -13.85 6.71
CA LEU A 177 -2.04 -12.42 6.56
C LEU A 177 -1.98 -11.71 7.91
N VAL A 178 -1.08 -10.76 8.05
CA VAL A 178 -0.93 -9.90 9.23
C VAL A 178 -1.38 -8.48 8.85
N LEU A 179 -2.50 -8.06 9.40
CA LEU A 179 -3.03 -6.70 9.25
C LEU A 179 -2.90 -5.96 10.58
N PRO A 180 -2.60 -4.65 10.55
CA PRO A 180 -2.59 -3.83 11.75
C PRO A 180 -4.02 -3.63 12.26
N ASP A 181 -4.14 -3.36 13.56
CA ASP A 181 -5.36 -2.78 14.11
C ASP A 181 -5.52 -1.37 13.54
N PHE A 182 -6.76 -0.90 13.38
CA PHE A 182 -7.04 0.39 12.72
C PHE A 182 -6.29 1.56 13.36
N ASP A 183 -6.15 1.58 14.68
CA ASP A 183 -5.45 2.63 15.44
C ASP A 183 -3.93 2.65 15.21
N LEU A 184 -3.37 1.59 14.60
CA LEU A 184 -1.94 1.44 14.34
C LEU A 184 -1.59 1.53 12.84
N THR A 185 -2.50 2.00 12.00
CA THR A 185 -2.26 2.07 10.55
C THR A 185 -1.52 3.33 10.11
N THR A 186 -1.59 4.39 10.90
CA THR A 186 -0.88 5.66 10.68
C THR A 186 0.43 5.72 11.46
N ASP A 187 1.32 6.62 11.05
CA ASP A 187 2.61 6.84 11.73
C ASP A 187 2.39 7.18 13.20
N ASN A 188 3.15 6.53 14.07
CA ASN A 188 3.05 6.73 15.52
C ASN A 188 4.38 6.44 16.23
N ALA A 189 4.56 7.06 17.39
CA ALA A 189 5.78 6.93 18.18
C ALA A 189 6.07 5.49 18.64
N ALA A 190 5.03 4.65 18.82
CA ALA A 190 5.20 3.26 19.25
C ALA A 190 5.92 2.42 18.20
N MET A 191 5.70 2.68 16.90
CA MET A 191 6.43 2.02 15.81
C MET A 191 7.93 2.29 15.90
N ILE A 192 8.31 3.54 16.10
CA ILE A 192 9.71 3.97 16.20
C ILE A 192 10.34 3.39 17.45
N ALA A 193 9.70 3.51 18.62
CA ALA A 193 10.18 2.96 19.87
C ALA A 193 10.39 1.43 19.78
N TYR A 194 9.48 0.70 19.18
CA TYR A 194 9.58 -0.74 19.01
C TYR A 194 10.79 -1.15 18.15
N VAL A 195 10.95 -0.52 16.98
CA VAL A 195 12.09 -0.80 16.09
C VAL A 195 13.41 -0.41 16.76
N THR A 196 13.44 0.73 17.48
CA THR A 196 14.61 1.16 18.25
C THR A 196 15.00 0.13 19.31
N CYS A 197 14.03 -0.39 20.08
CA CYS A 197 14.30 -1.46 21.06
C CYS A 197 14.87 -2.73 20.39
N LEU A 198 14.35 -3.12 19.22
CA LEU A 198 14.85 -4.29 18.49
C LEU A 198 16.28 -4.09 17.98
N LYS A 199 16.61 -2.89 17.48
CA LYS A 199 17.97 -2.52 17.05
C LYS A 199 18.93 -2.49 18.24
N ALA A 200 18.53 -1.84 19.34
CA ALA A 200 19.35 -1.74 20.56
C ALA A 200 19.71 -3.12 21.14
N ARG A 201 18.76 -4.07 21.19
CA ARG A 201 19.01 -5.45 21.64
C ARG A 201 20.04 -6.19 20.77
N ARG A 202 20.30 -5.72 19.56
CA ARG A 202 21.28 -6.27 18.61
C ARG A 202 22.59 -5.48 18.58
N GLY A 203 22.73 -4.47 19.44
CA GLY A 203 23.90 -3.59 19.46
C GLY A 203 24.00 -2.66 18.25
N LEU A 204 22.90 -2.45 17.52
CA LEU A 204 22.85 -1.60 16.33
C LEU A 204 22.58 -0.15 16.78
N PHE A 205 23.65 0.60 16.99
CA PHE A 205 23.63 2.01 17.38
C PHE A 205 24.29 2.85 16.29
N HIS A 206 23.80 4.07 16.12
CA HIS A 206 24.43 5.09 15.31
C HIS A 206 25.34 5.97 16.17
N SER A 207 26.30 6.65 15.53
CA SER A 207 27.08 7.71 16.16
C SER A 207 26.17 8.86 16.59
N LEU A 208 26.52 9.56 17.67
CA LEU A 208 25.79 10.75 18.13
C LEU A 208 25.91 11.94 17.18
N ASP A 209 26.87 11.88 16.25
CA ASP A 209 27.12 12.92 15.23
C ASP A 209 26.33 12.67 13.94
N GLU A 210 25.52 11.60 13.89
CA GLU A 210 24.73 11.27 12.68
C GLU A 210 23.48 12.14 12.60
N ASP A 211 23.33 12.80 11.46
CA ASP A 211 22.18 13.69 11.19
C ASP A 211 21.03 12.90 10.52
N VAL A 212 19.84 13.50 10.50
CA VAL A 212 18.65 12.94 9.88
C VAL A 212 18.74 13.13 8.37
N ASP A 213 18.66 12.03 7.62
CA ASP A 213 18.52 12.07 6.16
C ASP A 213 17.07 11.71 5.75
N PRO A 214 16.25 12.71 5.37
CA PRO A 214 14.87 12.48 4.95
C PRO A 214 14.75 11.72 3.63
N ASN A 215 15.83 11.60 2.85
CA ASN A 215 15.88 10.90 1.57
C ASN A 215 16.50 9.50 1.69
N LEU A 216 16.77 9.04 2.91
CA LEU A 216 17.37 7.75 3.17
C LEU A 216 16.54 6.64 2.55
N LYS A 217 17.13 5.87 1.62
CA LYS A 217 16.44 4.75 1.00
C LYS A 217 16.51 3.51 1.89
N LEU A 218 15.39 2.84 2.04
CA LEU A 218 15.24 1.63 2.87
C LEU A 218 16.30 0.55 2.61
N THR A 219 16.90 0.52 1.43
CA THR A 219 17.78 -0.57 0.97
C THR A 219 19.24 -0.16 0.72
N GLU A 220 19.58 1.14 0.74
CA GLU A 220 20.93 1.59 0.38
C GLU A 220 21.89 1.63 1.59
N ASP A 221 21.41 1.75 2.82
CA ASP A 221 22.27 1.98 3.99
C ASP A 221 22.55 0.77 4.88
N LEU A 222 21.85 -0.32 4.69
CA LEU A 222 22.02 -1.49 5.55
C LEU A 222 23.25 -2.32 5.19
N ASN A 223 23.86 -2.11 4.00
CA ASN A 223 25.08 -2.76 3.56
C ASN A 223 26.35 -1.90 3.76
N ARG A 224 26.24 -0.66 4.18
CA ARG A 224 27.41 0.15 4.55
C ARG A 224 27.54 0.12 6.06
N SER A 225 28.57 -0.52 6.55
CA SER A 225 29.02 -0.67 7.93
C SER A 225 29.14 0.67 8.67
N LYS A 226 28.01 1.28 9.05
CA LYS A 226 27.98 2.45 9.92
C LYS A 226 27.63 2.08 11.37
N TYR A 227 27.48 0.79 11.65
CA TYR A 227 27.30 0.35 13.02
C TYR A 227 28.67 0.09 13.64
N SER A 228 29.15 1.00 14.49
CA SER A 228 30.29 0.69 15.33
C SER A 228 29.86 -0.37 16.35
N THR A 229 30.39 -1.58 16.25
CA THR A 229 30.36 -2.53 17.34
C THR A 229 31.28 -1.99 18.42
N HIS A 230 30.72 -1.44 19.50
CA HIS A 230 31.48 -1.22 20.71
C HIS A 230 31.73 -2.58 21.33
N SER A 231 32.94 -3.09 21.13
CA SER A 231 33.54 -4.18 21.91
C SER A 231 33.94 -3.69 23.29
#